data_5a083a0aa5076b6145d9126b63f92e3a
#
_entry.id   5a083a0aa5076b6145d9126b63f92e3a
#
_cell.length_a   1.000
_cell.length_b   1.000
_cell.length_c   1.000
_cell.angle_alpha   90.00
_cell.angle_beta   90.00
_cell.angle_gamma   90.00
#
_symmetry.space_group_name_H-M   'P 1'
#
loop_
_entity.id
_entity.type
_entity.pdbx_description
1 polymer ?
#
loop_
_entity_poly.entity_id
_entity_poly.type
_entity_poly.pdbx_seq_one_letter_code
_entity_poly.pdbx_strand_id
1 'polypeptide(L)'
;MSASVLSVRVDASIKESFAELCEEPGMTSSVAVNMFMRQMLRERSLPFTPSLSVERDGAKTDVLTVAEIRDVVARAAGTRKAIRSVTLFGSYARRDANTDSDIDLRIEVDSGATFGLFALSSFAEEIKEATGKQVDVVSSEHLREDIAQAIEREGVVLYVRP
;
A
#
# COMPACT_ATOMS: atom_id res chain seq x y z
N MET A 1 -38.00 18.37 1.91
CA MET A 1 -36.72 18.39 1.12
C MET A 1 -37.06 17.80 -0.23
N SER A 2 -36.86 18.53 -1.35
CA SER A 2 -37.13 18.01 -2.67
C SER A 2 -35.97 17.09 -3.10
N ALA A 3 -36.30 15.89 -3.56
CA ALA A 3 -35.32 14.99 -4.16
C ALA A 3 -35.02 15.45 -5.60
N SER A 4 -33.75 15.44 -6.00
CA SER A 4 -33.33 15.68 -7.37
C SER A 4 -32.62 14.43 -7.92
N VAL A 5 -32.62 14.29 -9.25
CA VAL A 5 -31.98 13.15 -9.90
C VAL A 5 -30.58 13.56 -10.37
N LEU A 6 -29.57 12.74 -10.04
CA LEU A 6 -28.22 12.82 -10.60
C LEU A 6 -28.08 11.76 -11.69
N SER A 7 -27.76 12.17 -12.90
CA SER A 7 -27.50 11.27 -14.03
C SER A 7 -26.01 11.27 -14.40
N VAL A 8 -25.40 10.11 -14.38
CA VAL A 8 -23.98 9.90 -14.72
C VAL A 8 -23.89 8.84 -15.82
N ARG A 9 -23.06 9.08 -16.85
CA ARG A 9 -22.73 8.06 -17.83
C ARG A 9 -21.55 7.24 -17.31
N VAL A 10 -21.72 5.93 -17.27
CA VAL A 10 -20.67 4.97 -16.87
C VAL A 10 -20.62 3.87 -17.91
N ASP A 11 -19.45 3.23 -18.03
CA ASP A 11 -19.28 2.04 -18.84
C ASP A 11 -20.17 0.89 -18.33
N ALA A 12 -20.63 0.02 -19.23
CA ALA A 12 -21.55 -1.06 -18.90
C ALA A 12 -20.91 -2.05 -17.93
N SER A 13 -19.65 -2.42 -18.16
CA SER A 13 -18.91 -3.35 -17.30
C SER A 13 -18.70 -2.79 -15.90
N ILE A 14 -18.36 -1.51 -15.76
CA ILE A 14 -18.23 -0.83 -14.47
C ILE A 14 -19.56 -0.82 -13.74
N LYS A 15 -20.65 -0.56 -14.44
CA LYS A 15 -22.00 -0.54 -13.86
C LYS A 15 -22.40 -1.90 -13.31
N GLU A 16 -22.12 -2.98 -14.07
CA GLU A 16 -22.44 -4.37 -13.67
C GLU A 16 -21.61 -4.76 -12.42
N SER A 17 -20.30 -4.62 -12.47
CA SER A 17 -19.41 -4.94 -11.35
C SER A 17 -19.74 -4.12 -10.09
N PHE A 18 -20.12 -2.85 -10.25
CA PHE A 18 -20.53 -2.01 -9.13
C PHE A 18 -21.87 -2.47 -8.53
N ALA A 19 -22.82 -2.92 -9.35
CA ALA A 19 -24.09 -3.46 -8.88
C ALA A 19 -23.88 -4.75 -8.07
N GLU A 20 -23.08 -5.70 -8.59
CA GLU A 20 -22.72 -6.94 -7.90
C GLU A 20 -22.05 -6.65 -6.54
N LEU A 21 -21.08 -5.73 -6.49
CA LEU A 21 -20.42 -5.33 -5.25
C LEU A 21 -21.39 -4.75 -4.21
N CYS A 22 -22.44 -4.04 -4.67
CA CYS A 22 -23.47 -3.50 -3.78
C CYS A 22 -24.42 -4.57 -3.23
N GLU A 23 -24.63 -5.66 -3.95
CA GLU A 23 -25.54 -6.74 -3.54
C GLU A 23 -24.99 -7.53 -2.34
N GLU A 24 -23.66 -7.70 -2.22
CA GLU A 24 -23.06 -8.42 -1.08
C GLU A 24 -23.49 -7.85 0.29
N PRO A 25 -23.46 -6.52 0.54
CA PRO A 25 -23.97 -5.93 1.77
C PRO A 25 -25.49 -5.65 1.72
N GLY A 26 -26.22 -6.09 0.70
CA GLY A 26 -27.68 -5.90 0.56
C GLY A 26 -28.07 -4.45 0.19
N MET A 27 -27.22 -3.71 -0.49
CA MET A 27 -27.47 -2.32 -0.90
C MET A 27 -27.80 -2.22 -2.39
N THR A 28 -28.53 -1.18 -2.77
CA THR A 28 -28.64 -0.79 -4.18
C THR A 28 -27.53 0.17 -4.57
N SER A 29 -27.15 0.20 -5.85
CA SER A 29 -26.17 1.15 -6.38
C SER A 29 -26.51 2.61 -6.04
N SER A 30 -27.79 2.97 -6.05
CA SER A 30 -28.24 4.32 -5.68
C SER A 30 -27.99 4.65 -4.19
N VAL A 31 -28.15 3.68 -3.30
CA VAL A 31 -27.85 3.83 -1.88
C VAL A 31 -26.34 4.01 -1.68
N ALA A 32 -25.53 3.19 -2.33
CA ALA A 32 -24.08 3.27 -2.26
C ALA A 32 -23.54 4.64 -2.73
N VAL A 33 -24.05 5.15 -3.87
CA VAL A 33 -23.69 6.49 -4.37
C VAL A 33 -24.13 7.60 -3.40
N ASN A 34 -25.33 7.50 -2.82
CA ASN A 34 -25.77 8.48 -1.81
C ASN A 34 -24.90 8.46 -0.55
N MET A 35 -24.50 7.28 -0.09
CA MET A 35 -23.57 7.12 1.05
C MET A 35 -22.22 7.78 0.75
N PHE A 36 -21.68 7.53 -0.44
CA PHE A 36 -20.43 8.13 -0.91
C PHE A 36 -20.52 9.68 -0.91
N MET A 37 -21.57 10.24 -1.51
CA MET A 37 -21.76 11.69 -1.53
C MET A 37 -21.88 12.30 -0.12
N ARG A 38 -22.59 11.64 0.79
CA ARG A 38 -22.71 12.09 2.18
C ARG A 38 -21.38 12.03 2.93
N GLN A 39 -20.58 11.01 2.67
CA GLN A 39 -19.25 10.88 3.26
C GLN A 39 -18.34 12.02 2.81
N MET A 40 -18.29 12.30 1.50
CA MET A 40 -17.52 13.42 0.95
C MET A 40 -17.93 14.78 1.57
N LEU A 41 -19.24 15.01 1.69
CA LEU A 41 -19.74 16.26 2.28
C LEU A 41 -19.39 16.40 3.76
N ARG A 42 -19.38 15.29 4.51
CA ARG A 42 -19.04 15.27 5.94
C ARG A 42 -17.54 15.50 6.16
N GLU A 43 -16.69 14.85 5.37
CA GLU A 43 -15.24 14.91 5.52
C GLU A 43 -14.61 16.09 4.75
N ARG A 44 -15.38 16.73 3.88
CA ARG A 44 -14.91 17.77 2.95
C ARG A 44 -13.69 17.33 2.13
N SER A 45 -13.57 16.05 1.87
CA SER A 45 -12.51 15.39 1.13
C SER A 45 -13.03 14.17 0.41
N LEU A 46 -12.26 13.67 -0.58
CA LEU A 46 -12.52 12.34 -1.14
C LEU A 46 -12.16 11.28 -0.09
N PRO A 47 -13.01 10.25 0.15
CA PRO A 47 -12.70 9.16 1.09
C PRO A 47 -11.62 8.20 0.57
N PHE A 48 -10.95 8.56 -0.50
CA PHE A 48 -9.81 7.86 -1.11
C PHE A 48 -8.93 8.89 -1.82
N THR A 49 -7.64 8.59 -1.96
CA THR A 49 -6.73 9.40 -2.77
C THR A 49 -6.90 8.97 -4.23
N PRO A 50 -7.32 9.88 -5.14
CA PRO A 50 -7.38 9.54 -6.56
C PRO A 50 -5.98 9.20 -7.07
N SER A 51 -5.72 7.95 -7.41
CA SER A 51 -4.54 7.59 -8.18
C SER A 51 -4.89 7.64 -9.67
N LEU A 52 -4.02 8.22 -10.48
CA LEU A 52 -4.17 8.26 -11.95
C LEU A 52 -3.79 6.92 -12.60
N SER A 53 -3.55 5.87 -11.81
CA SER A 53 -3.41 4.52 -12.33
C SER A 53 -4.76 4.07 -12.89
N VAL A 54 -4.97 4.32 -14.17
CA VAL A 54 -6.05 3.73 -14.95
C VAL A 54 -5.78 2.23 -14.96
N GLU A 55 -6.52 1.47 -14.17
CA GLU A 55 -6.63 0.03 -14.38
C GLU A 55 -7.19 -0.18 -15.79
N ARG A 56 -6.29 -0.41 -16.75
CA ARG A 56 -6.70 -0.98 -18.03
C ARG A 56 -6.94 -2.46 -17.76
N ASP A 57 -8.17 -2.90 -18.00
CA ASP A 57 -8.56 -4.30 -17.98
C ASP A 57 -7.45 -5.19 -18.57
N GLY A 58 -6.85 -6.06 -17.73
CA GLY A 58 -5.89 -7.06 -18.16
C GLY A 58 -4.44 -6.62 -18.33
N ALA A 59 -4.06 -5.34 -18.12
CA ALA A 59 -2.66 -4.94 -18.04
C ALA A 59 -2.18 -5.10 -16.59
N LYS A 60 -1.17 -5.96 -16.36
CA LYS A 60 -0.37 -5.93 -15.13
C LYS A 60 0.04 -4.48 -14.93
N THR A 61 -0.48 -3.84 -13.89
CA THR A 61 0.05 -2.54 -13.46
C THR A 61 1.48 -2.81 -12.99
N ASP A 62 2.47 -2.09 -13.53
CA ASP A 62 3.86 -2.17 -13.05
C ASP A 62 4.02 -1.63 -11.61
N VAL A 63 2.92 -1.28 -10.96
CA VAL A 63 2.85 -0.88 -9.56
C VAL A 63 2.45 -2.11 -8.73
N LEU A 64 3.34 -2.51 -7.83
CA LEU A 64 3.10 -3.64 -6.94
C LEU A 64 2.06 -3.31 -5.89
N THR A 65 1.29 -4.31 -5.51
CA THR A 65 0.43 -4.22 -4.32
C THR A 65 1.24 -4.42 -3.04
N VAL A 66 0.75 -3.90 -1.93
CA VAL A 66 1.37 -4.14 -0.60
C VAL A 66 1.41 -5.63 -0.26
N ALA A 67 0.48 -6.44 -0.78
CA ALA A 67 0.46 -7.89 -0.57
C ALA A 67 1.64 -8.57 -1.30
N GLU A 68 1.90 -8.21 -2.55
CA GLU A 68 3.04 -8.73 -3.32
C GLU A 68 4.37 -8.35 -2.68
N ILE A 69 4.51 -7.09 -2.24
CA ILE A 69 5.71 -6.64 -1.51
C ILE A 69 5.87 -7.43 -0.21
N ARG A 70 4.78 -7.65 0.54
CA ARG A 70 4.80 -8.43 1.78
C ARG A 70 5.31 -9.84 1.56
N ASP A 71 4.85 -10.54 0.53
CA ASP A 71 5.24 -11.92 0.25
C ASP A 71 6.73 -12.04 -0.08
N VAL A 72 7.28 -11.08 -0.82
CA VAL A 72 8.72 -11.02 -1.13
C VAL A 72 9.53 -10.71 0.12
N VAL A 73 9.14 -9.67 0.87
CA VAL A 73 9.82 -9.23 2.08
C VAL A 73 9.79 -10.31 3.17
N ALA A 74 8.66 -10.99 3.36
CA ALA A 74 8.54 -12.05 4.36
C ALA A 74 9.46 -13.25 4.04
N ARG A 75 9.61 -13.62 2.77
CA ARG A 75 10.56 -14.66 2.34
C ARG A 75 12.00 -14.24 2.61
N ALA A 76 12.38 -13.04 2.19
CA ALA A 76 13.73 -12.51 2.36
C ALA A 76 14.11 -12.35 3.84
N ALA A 77 13.17 -11.84 4.66
CA ALA A 77 13.38 -11.66 6.10
C ALA A 77 13.42 -12.98 6.86
N GLY A 78 12.56 -13.94 6.48
CA GLY A 78 12.47 -15.26 7.13
C GLY A 78 13.73 -16.08 7.11
N THR A 79 14.61 -15.86 6.13
CA THR A 79 15.95 -16.51 6.04
C THR A 79 17.01 -15.86 6.93
N ARG A 80 16.73 -14.66 7.46
CA ARG A 80 17.67 -13.81 8.21
C ARG A 80 17.28 -13.71 9.67
N LYS A 81 17.82 -14.59 10.51
CA LYS A 81 17.49 -14.67 11.95
C LYS A 81 17.72 -13.37 12.74
N ALA A 82 18.58 -12.48 12.25
CA ALA A 82 18.82 -11.18 12.87
C ALA A 82 17.65 -10.19 12.72
N ILE A 83 16.83 -10.34 11.67
CA ILE A 83 15.70 -9.45 11.40
C ILE A 83 14.55 -9.81 12.35
N ARG A 84 14.12 -8.83 13.15
CA ARG A 84 12.98 -8.94 14.06
C ARG A 84 11.69 -8.54 13.37
N SER A 85 11.68 -7.40 12.68
CA SER A 85 10.52 -6.90 11.95
C SER A 85 10.94 -6.09 10.74
N VAL A 86 10.04 -6.00 9.75
CA VAL A 86 10.17 -5.12 8.58
C VAL A 86 8.88 -4.32 8.42
N THR A 87 9.02 -3.01 8.30
CA THR A 87 7.92 -2.07 8.11
C THR A 87 8.09 -1.33 6.78
N LEU A 88 7.05 -1.32 5.96
CA LEU A 88 6.94 -0.52 4.75
C LEU A 88 6.51 0.89 5.11
N PHE A 89 7.11 1.91 4.49
CA PHE A 89 6.68 3.30 4.61
C PHE A 89 6.73 3.99 3.24
N GLY A 90 6.55 5.29 3.19
CA GLY A 90 6.60 6.03 1.93
C GLY A 90 5.38 5.81 1.02
N SER A 91 5.58 5.96 -0.29
CA SER A 91 4.49 6.00 -1.26
C SER A 91 3.64 4.73 -1.31
N TYR A 92 4.25 3.56 -1.22
CA TYR A 92 3.53 2.29 -1.17
C TYR A 92 2.67 2.13 0.08
N ALA A 93 3.16 2.59 1.24
CA ALA A 93 2.39 2.55 2.47
C ALA A 93 1.19 3.51 2.44
N ARG A 94 1.37 4.71 1.85
CA ARG A 94 0.30 5.70 1.65
C ARG A 94 -0.66 5.36 0.52
N ARG A 95 -0.35 4.35 -0.31
CA ARG A 95 -1.12 3.96 -1.50
C ARG A 95 -1.14 5.03 -2.59
N ASP A 96 -0.09 5.84 -2.69
CA ASP A 96 0.12 6.84 -3.74
C ASP A 96 1.34 6.52 -4.64
N ALA A 97 1.83 5.27 -4.57
CA ALA A 97 2.91 4.77 -5.41
C ALA A 97 2.53 4.76 -6.90
N ASN A 98 3.52 4.98 -7.75
CA ASN A 98 3.42 4.90 -9.21
C ASN A 98 4.51 3.96 -9.77
N THR A 99 4.62 3.88 -11.11
CA THR A 99 5.59 3.00 -11.78
C THR A 99 7.04 3.29 -11.44
N ASP A 100 7.37 4.52 -11.07
CA ASP A 100 8.73 4.96 -10.76
C ASP A 100 9.01 5.00 -9.24
N SER A 101 8.02 4.60 -8.43
CA SER A 101 8.15 4.61 -6.97
C SER A 101 9.08 3.52 -6.47
N ASP A 102 9.93 3.89 -5.52
CA ASP A 102 10.81 2.99 -4.79
C ASP A 102 10.07 2.33 -3.62
N ILE A 103 10.58 1.18 -3.16
CA ILE A 103 10.07 0.49 -1.99
C ILE A 103 10.89 0.91 -0.78
N ASP A 104 10.27 1.64 0.15
CA ASP A 104 10.91 2.15 1.38
C ASP A 104 10.66 1.20 2.55
N LEU A 105 11.72 0.61 3.10
CA LEU A 105 11.66 -0.37 4.18
C LEU A 105 12.44 0.06 5.41
N ARG A 106 11.85 -0.08 6.60
CA ARG A 106 12.56 -0.03 7.87
C ARG A 106 12.75 -1.43 8.41
N ILE A 107 13.98 -1.76 8.80
CA ILE A 107 14.31 -3.02 9.46
C ILE A 107 14.60 -2.77 10.95
N GLU A 108 14.00 -3.60 11.80
CA GLU A 108 14.42 -3.78 13.18
C GLU A 108 15.18 -5.09 13.32
N VAL A 109 16.35 -5.03 13.95
CA VAL A 109 17.17 -6.20 14.25
C VAL A 109 17.21 -6.49 15.74
N ASP A 110 17.56 -7.71 16.11
CA ASP A 110 17.74 -8.06 17.52
C ASP A 110 18.89 -7.27 18.14
N SER A 111 18.71 -6.87 19.39
CA SER A 111 19.75 -6.20 20.17
C SER A 111 20.99 -7.10 20.27
N GLY A 112 22.12 -6.61 19.74
CA GLY A 112 23.39 -7.33 19.70
C GLY A 112 23.60 -8.24 18.48
N ALA A 113 22.65 -8.30 17.55
CA ALA A 113 22.87 -8.98 16.28
C ALA A 113 23.74 -8.12 15.35
N THR A 114 24.75 -8.74 14.76
CA THR A 114 25.56 -8.06 13.73
C THR A 114 24.80 -8.10 12.40
N PHE A 115 24.14 -6.99 12.06
CA PHE A 115 23.47 -6.81 10.78
C PHE A 115 24.03 -5.57 10.09
N GLY A 116 25.25 -5.72 9.57
CA GLY A 116 26.01 -4.63 8.97
C GLY A 116 25.53 -4.24 7.58
N LEU A 117 26.20 -3.23 7.01
CA LEU A 117 25.86 -2.64 5.70
C LEU A 117 25.74 -3.68 4.58
N PHE A 118 26.61 -4.68 4.56
CA PHE A 118 26.54 -5.76 3.55
C PHE A 118 25.25 -6.60 3.67
N ALA A 119 24.80 -6.87 4.88
CA ALA A 119 23.56 -7.61 5.11
C ALA A 119 22.32 -6.77 4.69
N LEU A 120 22.34 -5.48 4.96
CA LEU A 120 21.32 -4.52 4.49
C LEU A 120 21.27 -4.47 2.98
N SER A 121 22.42 -4.29 2.32
CA SER A 121 22.51 -4.24 0.85
C SER A 121 22.08 -5.55 0.22
N SER A 122 22.47 -6.70 0.77
CA SER A 122 22.06 -8.02 0.27
C SER A 122 20.55 -8.24 0.44
N PHE A 123 19.94 -7.73 1.51
CA PHE A 123 18.50 -7.79 1.71
C PHE A 123 17.75 -6.91 0.71
N ALA A 124 18.23 -5.68 0.48
CA ALA A 124 17.64 -4.77 -0.50
C ALA A 124 17.72 -5.34 -1.92
N GLU A 125 18.90 -5.89 -2.30
CA GLU A 125 19.12 -6.43 -3.63
C GLU A 125 18.24 -7.67 -3.91
N GLU A 126 18.05 -8.56 -2.94
CA GLU A 126 17.14 -9.70 -3.08
C GLU A 126 15.69 -9.27 -3.35
N ILE A 127 15.22 -8.23 -2.66
CA ILE A 127 13.88 -7.69 -2.88
C ILE A 127 13.81 -6.99 -4.24
N LYS A 128 14.83 -6.23 -4.60
CA LYS A 128 14.94 -5.55 -5.90
C LYS A 128 14.92 -6.55 -7.06
N GLU A 129 15.67 -7.63 -6.98
CA GLU A 129 15.68 -8.69 -8.00
C GLU A 129 14.29 -9.34 -8.14
N ALA A 130 13.60 -9.56 -7.02
CA ALA A 130 12.29 -10.20 -7.02
C ALA A 130 11.15 -9.26 -7.49
N THR A 131 11.29 -7.95 -7.29
CA THR A 131 10.22 -6.97 -7.55
C THR A 131 10.46 -6.13 -8.80
N GLY A 132 11.70 -6.01 -9.25
CA GLY A 132 12.13 -5.10 -10.32
C GLY A 132 12.11 -3.61 -9.90
N LYS A 133 11.88 -3.30 -8.61
CA LYS A 133 11.83 -1.93 -8.08
C LYS A 133 13.09 -1.58 -7.31
N GLN A 134 13.45 -0.30 -7.26
CA GLN A 134 14.47 0.18 -6.33
C GLN A 134 13.97 0.00 -4.90
N VAL A 135 14.90 -0.31 -3.99
CA VAL A 135 14.56 -0.61 -2.59
C VAL A 135 15.49 0.16 -1.68
N ASP A 136 14.92 1.05 -0.88
CA ASP A 136 15.63 1.77 0.15
C ASP A 136 15.38 1.13 1.52
N VAL A 137 16.47 0.76 2.19
CA VAL A 137 16.39 0.08 3.49
C VAL A 137 17.10 0.91 4.55
N VAL A 138 16.36 1.28 5.60
CA VAL A 138 16.89 1.98 6.76
C VAL A 138 16.85 1.09 8.01
N SER A 139 17.88 1.19 8.85
CA SER A 139 17.91 0.53 10.16
C SER A 139 17.33 1.46 11.22
N SER A 140 16.65 0.87 12.21
CA SER A 140 16.09 1.62 13.35
C SER A 140 17.15 2.34 14.20
N GLU A 141 18.42 1.91 14.17
CA GLU A 141 19.49 2.48 15.00
C GLU A 141 19.91 3.89 14.57
N HIS A 142 19.70 4.27 13.30
CA HIS A 142 20.16 5.55 12.74
C HIS A 142 19.02 6.25 11.97
N LEU A 143 17.80 6.15 12.50
CA LEU A 143 16.63 6.70 11.84
C LEU A 143 16.57 8.23 12.01
N ARG A 144 16.44 8.96 10.91
CA ARG A 144 16.19 10.42 10.96
C ARG A 144 14.79 10.65 11.54
N GLU A 145 14.65 11.75 12.27
CA GLU A 145 13.40 12.06 12.99
C GLU A 145 12.18 12.20 12.05
N ASP A 146 12.38 12.80 10.88
CA ASP A 146 11.36 12.96 9.84
C ASP A 146 10.87 11.59 9.31
N ILE A 147 11.78 10.63 9.11
CA ILE A 147 11.45 9.26 8.68
C ILE A 147 10.76 8.50 9.82
N ALA A 148 11.23 8.66 11.07
CA ALA A 148 10.58 8.03 12.23
C ALA A 148 9.11 8.44 12.36
N GLN A 149 8.82 9.74 12.27
CA GLN A 149 7.46 10.28 12.29
C GLN A 149 6.60 9.78 11.13
N ALA A 150 7.16 9.67 9.91
CA ALA A 150 6.45 9.10 8.77
C ALA A 150 6.07 7.64 9.03
N ILE A 151 7.00 6.84 9.54
CA ILE A 151 6.75 5.41 9.86
C ILE A 151 5.69 5.26 10.95
N GLU A 152 5.71 6.09 11.99
CA GLU A 152 4.68 6.06 13.05
C GLU A 152 3.28 6.38 12.53
N ARG A 153 3.19 7.29 11.56
CA ARG A 153 1.90 7.74 11.01
C ARG A 153 1.33 6.80 9.95
N GLU A 154 2.16 6.24 9.09
CA GLU A 154 1.73 5.55 7.88
C GLU A 154 2.37 4.17 7.67
N GLY A 155 3.24 3.74 8.58
CA GLY A 155 3.98 2.48 8.44
C GLY A 155 3.08 1.24 8.43
N VAL A 156 3.32 0.35 7.48
CA VAL A 156 2.64 -0.93 7.35
C VAL A 156 3.61 -2.06 7.69
N VAL A 157 3.34 -2.81 8.76
CA VAL A 157 4.18 -3.96 9.13
C VAL A 157 4.00 -5.07 8.12
N LEU A 158 5.10 -5.45 7.43
CA LEU A 158 5.11 -6.52 6.46
C LEU A 158 5.55 -7.87 7.05
N TYR A 159 6.48 -7.84 7.99
CA TYR A 159 7.04 -9.04 8.61
C TYR A 159 7.33 -8.81 10.09
N VAL A 160 6.99 -9.80 10.89
CA VAL A 160 7.44 -9.93 12.29
C VAL A 160 7.88 -11.37 12.46
N ARG A 161 9.07 -11.56 12.99
CA ARG A 161 9.56 -12.91 13.27
C ARG A 161 8.70 -13.57 14.35
N PRO A 162 8.22 -14.81 14.11
CA PRO A 162 7.43 -15.57 15.09
C PRO A 162 8.21 -15.93 16.37
#